data_33b412babdd4b3d715b1e63f9a896962
#
_entry.id   33b412babdd4b3d715b1e63f9a896962
#
_cell.length_a   1.000
_cell.length_b   1.000
_cell.length_c   1.000
_cell.angle_alpha   90.00
_cell.angle_beta   90.00
_cell.angle_gamma   90.00
#
_symmetry.space_group_name_H-M   'P 1'
#
loop_
_entity.id
_entity.type
_entity.pdbx_description
1 polymer ?
#
loop_
_entity_poly.entity_id
_entity_poly.type
_entity_poly.pdbx_seq_one_letter_code
_entity_poly.pdbx_strand_id
1 'polypeptide(L)'
;MDEQTDGPEMSFTCWELAQLIQDERHPLELRDQWVERLEQMAEQGMPEAQYALGKLLLSGDLEVNDVDEGLQWLRRAAQEGKTYAAYRLGKEYLTGEHAPKSGENAVHWFHLSAEQGNPFAQYMLGKLYLEGKAVPRDQKQAVQWFRRSAAQGSRYAQFFLDRQNSLQPPAVMLSVTRLLHHLSRVFRGNSPPTTGPSVLQIDRKRLRQLREKRIALGHKPDDHPEQGWGGMSMGW
;
A
#
# COMPACT_ATOMS: atom_id res chain seq x y z
N MET A 1 21.43 23.82 52.22
CA MET A 1 21.54 24.66 51.00
C MET A 1 21.75 23.67 49.89
N ASP A 2 20.60 23.15 49.42
CA ASP A 2 20.58 22.18 48.34
C ASP A 2 20.47 22.98 47.04
N GLU A 3 21.56 23.08 46.30
CA GLU A 3 21.55 23.61 44.95
C GLU A 3 20.80 22.60 44.08
N GLN A 4 19.50 22.83 43.95
CA GLN A 4 18.75 22.31 42.80
C GLN A 4 19.36 22.94 41.56
N THR A 5 20.23 22.20 40.87
CA THR A 5 20.61 22.50 39.50
C THR A 5 19.41 22.20 38.60
N ASP A 6 18.49 23.15 38.49
CA ASP A 6 17.56 23.24 37.39
C ASP A 6 18.39 23.47 36.11
N GLY A 7 18.85 22.33 35.55
CA GLY A 7 19.33 22.34 34.18
C GLY A 7 18.16 22.79 33.27
N PRO A 8 18.44 23.38 32.10
CA PRO A 8 17.41 23.81 31.20
C PRO A 8 16.49 22.61 30.90
N GLU A 9 15.21 22.69 31.29
CA GLU A 9 14.19 21.74 30.85
C GLU A 9 14.17 21.77 29.34
N MET A 10 14.96 20.93 28.70
CA MET A 10 14.89 20.72 27.27
C MET A 10 13.55 20.05 26.99
N SER A 11 12.59 20.83 26.50
CA SER A 11 11.28 20.35 26.08
C SER A 11 11.45 19.57 24.78
N PHE A 12 11.88 18.30 24.90
CA PHE A 12 11.96 17.41 23.77
C PHE A 12 10.56 17.06 23.27
N THR A 13 10.38 17.08 21.96
CA THR A 13 9.17 16.52 21.34
C THR A 13 9.16 15.01 21.48
N CYS A 14 7.96 14.40 21.46
CA CYS A 14 7.81 12.93 21.51
C CYS A 14 8.64 12.21 20.44
N TRP A 15 8.83 12.83 19.29
CA TRP A 15 9.62 12.28 18.20
C TRP A 15 11.13 12.34 18.47
N GLU A 16 11.62 13.44 19.02
CA GLU A 16 13.02 13.58 19.43
C GLU A 16 13.37 12.60 20.56
N LEU A 17 12.49 12.47 21.56
CA LEU A 17 12.66 11.47 22.61
C LEU A 17 12.77 10.05 22.02
N ALA A 18 11.87 9.68 21.10
CA ALA A 18 11.91 8.37 20.46
C ALA A 18 13.21 8.14 19.67
N GLN A 19 13.78 9.16 19.02
CA GLN A 19 15.07 9.06 18.35
C GLN A 19 16.24 8.92 19.33
N LEU A 20 16.24 9.70 20.42
CA LEU A 20 17.28 9.63 21.44
C LEU A 20 17.29 8.27 22.13
N ILE A 21 16.12 7.66 22.37
CA ILE A 21 15.99 6.32 22.95
C ILE A 21 16.57 5.26 22.01
N GLN A 22 16.38 5.40 20.69
CA GLN A 22 16.91 4.47 19.68
C GLN A 22 18.40 4.64 19.42
N ASP A 23 19.01 5.74 19.85
CA ASP A 23 20.44 5.98 19.63
C ASP A 23 21.27 5.27 20.72
N GLU A 24 21.89 4.14 20.36
CA GLU A 24 22.72 3.32 21.25
C GLU A 24 23.98 4.04 21.78
N ARG A 25 24.31 5.23 21.25
CA ARG A 25 25.46 6.02 21.74
C ARG A 25 25.20 6.67 23.10
N HIS A 26 23.93 6.74 23.51
CA HIS A 26 23.56 7.28 24.82
C HIS A 26 23.60 6.20 25.91
N PRO A 27 24.04 6.56 27.14
CA PRO A 27 24.00 5.65 28.27
C PRO A 27 22.59 5.13 28.56
N LEU A 28 22.47 3.87 28.98
CA LEU A 28 21.19 3.23 29.30
C LEU A 28 20.37 4.04 30.30
N GLU A 29 21.02 4.55 31.36
CA GLU A 29 20.36 5.35 32.39
C GLU A 29 19.64 6.60 31.86
N LEU A 30 20.19 7.25 30.84
CA LEU A 30 19.56 8.39 30.18
C LEU A 30 18.40 7.93 29.27
N ARG A 31 18.58 6.81 28.59
CA ARG A 31 17.53 6.24 27.75
C ARG A 31 16.31 5.84 28.58
N ASP A 32 16.52 5.25 29.76
CA ASP A 32 15.44 4.89 30.69
C ASP A 32 14.68 6.12 31.19
N GLN A 33 15.36 7.23 31.50
CA GLN A 33 14.72 8.50 31.88
C GLN A 33 13.86 9.07 30.73
N TRP A 34 14.31 8.94 29.48
CA TRP A 34 13.54 9.37 28.32
C TRP A 34 12.34 8.47 28.03
N VAL A 35 12.47 7.16 28.29
CA VAL A 35 11.34 6.21 28.21
C VAL A 35 10.30 6.59 29.26
N GLU A 36 10.70 6.77 30.53
CA GLU A 36 9.79 7.18 31.61
C GLU A 36 9.08 8.51 31.28
N ARG A 37 9.81 9.46 30.71
CA ARG A 37 9.21 10.73 30.26
C ARG A 37 8.20 10.52 29.15
N LEU A 38 8.50 9.67 28.17
CA LEU A 38 7.59 9.36 27.07
C LEU A 38 6.33 8.62 27.57
N GLU A 39 6.48 7.73 28.55
CA GLU A 39 5.37 7.04 29.22
C GLU A 39 4.45 8.03 29.93
N GLN A 40 5.00 8.94 30.71
CA GLN A 40 4.21 9.99 31.37
C GLN A 40 3.40 10.82 30.37
N MET A 41 4.01 11.19 29.24
CA MET A 41 3.32 11.92 28.17
C MET A 41 2.23 11.07 27.52
N ALA A 42 2.45 9.77 27.33
CA ALA A 42 1.47 8.84 26.78
C ALA A 42 0.27 8.63 27.73
N GLU A 43 0.53 8.54 29.06
CA GLU A 43 -0.48 8.46 30.10
C GLU A 43 -1.32 9.73 30.21
N GLN A 44 -0.73 10.90 29.94
CA GLN A 44 -1.44 12.17 29.84
C GLN A 44 -2.37 12.27 28.62
N GLY A 45 -2.41 11.21 27.79
CA GLY A 45 -3.29 11.14 26.64
C GLY A 45 -2.72 11.85 25.41
N MET A 46 -1.40 12.05 25.28
CA MET A 46 -0.81 12.64 24.09
C MET A 46 -0.70 11.59 22.97
N PRO A 47 -1.44 11.70 21.84
CA PRO A 47 -1.48 10.67 20.81
C PRO A 47 -0.12 10.44 20.13
N GLU A 48 0.70 11.47 20.08
CA GLU A 48 2.09 11.41 19.58
C GLU A 48 2.96 10.51 20.45
N ALA A 49 2.86 10.69 21.78
CA ALA A 49 3.62 9.91 22.75
C ALA A 49 3.16 8.45 22.75
N GLN A 50 1.85 8.23 22.76
CA GLN A 50 1.25 6.89 22.67
C GLN A 50 1.72 6.14 21.41
N TYR A 51 1.74 6.83 20.26
CA TYR A 51 2.24 6.26 19.01
C TYR A 51 3.73 5.95 19.07
N ALA A 52 4.54 6.89 19.61
CA ALA A 52 5.99 6.72 19.73
C ALA A 52 6.35 5.56 20.67
N LEU A 53 5.71 5.51 21.84
CA LEU A 53 5.89 4.43 22.81
C LEU A 53 5.45 3.07 22.24
N GLY A 54 4.26 3.00 21.65
CA GLY A 54 3.79 1.78 21.00
C GLY A 54 4.71 1.29 19.88
N LYS A 55 5.32 2.20 19.11
CA LYS A 55 6.30 1.86 18.09
C LYS A 55 7.59 1.31 18.71
N LEU A 56 8.11 1.93 19.78
CA LEU A 56 9.33 1.50 20.47
C LEU A 56 9.18 0.11 21.08
N LEU A 57 8.06 -0.16 21.76
CA LEU A 57 7.75 -1.47 22.35
C LEU A 57 7.65 -2.59 21.30
N LEU A 58 7.26 -2.27 20.06
CA LEU A 58 7.17 -3.24 18.96
C LEU A 58 8.49 -3.39 18.18
N SER A 59 9.41 -2.42 18.27
CA SER A 59 10.65 -2.47 17.48
C SER A 59 11.73 -3.35 18.10
N GLY A 60 11.60 -3.69 19.38
CA GLY A 60 12.63 -4.40 20.10
C GLY A 60 13.80 -3.53 20.58
N ASP A 61 13.66 -2.21 20.49
CA ASP A 61 14.70 -1.25 20.84
C ASP A 61 14.80 -1.02 22.37
N LEU A 62 13.84 -1.51 23.13
CA LEU A 62 13.79 -1.44 24.59
C LEU A 62 14.21 -2.79 25.20
N GLU A 63 14.81 -2.75 26.39
CA GLU A 63 15.14 -3.98 27.15
C GLU A 63 13.88 -4.79 27.52
N VAL A 64 12.76 -4.07 27.76
CA VAL A 64 11.46 -4.67 28.03
C VAL A 64 10.57 -4.47 26.80
N ASN A 65 10.47 -5.51 25.99
CA ASN A 65 9.60 -5.53 24.83
C ASN A 65 8.27 -6.19 25.21
N ASP A 66 7.27 -5.37 25.51
CA ASP A 66 5.90 -5.85 25.69
C ASP A 66 5.07 -5.54 24.44
N VAL A 67 4.95 -6.58 23.59
CA VAL A 67 4.20 -6.51 22.34
C VAL A 67 2.74 -6.18 22.58
N ASP A 68 2.12 -6.76 23.61
CA ASP A 68 0.71 -6.54 23.90
C ASP A 68 0.48 -5.10 24.36
N GLU A 69 1.36 -4.59 25.21
CA GLU A 69 1.33 -3.19 25.63
C GLU A 69 1.57 -2.25 24.45
N GLY A 70 2.55 -2.51 23.62
CA GLY A 70 2.81 -1.74 22.41
C GLY A 70 1.60 -1.64 21.48
N LEU A 71 0.89 -2.75 21.28
CA LEU A 71 -0.36 -2.76 20.50
C LEU A 71 -1.49 -1.99 21.20
N GLN A 72 -1.56 -2.00 22.54
CA GLN A 72 -2.56 -1.21 23.28
C GLN A 72 -2.31 0.29 23.13
N TRP A 73 -1.06 0.74 23.24
CA TRP A 73 -0.71 2.14 23.02
C TRP A 73 -1.02 2.59 21.60
N LEU A 74 -0.72 1.77 20.59
CA LEU A 74 -1.11 2.08 19.21
C LEU A 74 -2.62 2.16 19.01
N ARG A 75 -3.41 1.30 19.70
CA ARG A 75 -4.89 1.38 19.63
C ARG A 75 -5.41 2.67 20.25
N ARG A 76 -4.89 3.08 21.41
CA ARG A 76 -5.25 4.35 22.06
C ARG A 76 -4.94 5.52 21.13
N ALA A 77 -3.72 5.61 20.63
CA ALA A 77 -3.33 6.66 19.68
C ALA A 77 -4.22 6.71 18.43
N ALA A 78 -4.59 5.54 17.89
CA ALA A 78 -5.47 5.45 16.72
C ALA A 78 -6.90 5.93 17.01
N GLN A 79 -7.42 5.62 18.20
CA GLN A 79 -8.75 6.08 18.66
C GLN A 79 -8.79 7.59 18.85
N GLU A 80 -7.67 8.19 19.25
CA GLU A 80 -7.52 9.65 19.41
C GLU A 80 -7.16 10.35 18.08
N GLY A 81 -7.26 9.63 16.95
CA GLY A 81 -7.11 10.19 15.60
C GLY A 81 -5.69 10.23 15.07
N LYS A 82 -4.73 9.56 15.71
CA LYS A 82 -3.37 9.44 15.15
C LYS A 82 -3.38 8.49 13.96
N THR A 83 -3.44 9.05 12.76
CA THR A 83 -3.60 8.30 11.49
C THR A 83 -2.48 7.28 11.24
N TYR A 84 -1.26 7.60 11.66
CA TYR A 84 -0.11 6.70 11.55
C TYR A 84 -0.19 5.50 12.49
N ALA A 85 -0.82 5.65 13.67
CA ALA A 85 -1.04 4.55 14.60
C ALA A 85 -2.03 3.52 14.00
N ALA A 86 -3.13 4.00 13.42
CA ALA A 86 -4.07 3.15 12.71
C ALA A 86 -3.43 2.45 11.51
N TYR A 87 -2.60 3.16 10.72
CA TYR A 87 -1.84 2.56 9.63
C TYR A 87 -0.89 1.45 10.14
N ARG A 88 -0.16 1.70 11.24
CA ARG A 88 0.75 0.72 11.84
C ARG A 88 0.01 -0.53 12.31
N LEU A 89 -1.11 -0.38 13.01
CA LEU A 89 -1.98 -1.50 13.40
C LEU A 89 -2.43 -2.31 12.18
N GLY A 90 -2.86 -1.65 11.11
CA GLY A 90 -3.22 -2.32 9.87
C GLY A 90 -2.06 -3.16 9.32
N LYS A 91 -0.83 -2.66 9.40
CA LYS A 91 0.38 -3.41 9.02
C LYS A 91 0.58 -4.63 9.89
N GLU A 92 0.52 -4.48 11.22
CA GLU A 92 0.73 -5.59 12.16
C GLU A 92 -0.27 -6.73 11.94
N TYR A 93 -1.55 -6.42 11.75
CA TYR A 93 -2.55 -7.44 11.43
C TYR A 93 -2.39 -8.04 10.03
N LEU A 94 -1.83 -7.31 9.07
CA LEU A 94 -1.60 -7.82 7.73
C LEU A 94 -0.40 -8.77 7.67
N THR A 95 0.71 -8.42 8.33
CA THR A 95 1.93 -9.22 8.37
C THR A 95 1.79 -10.40 9.33
N GLY A 96 1.18 -10.18 10.47
CA GLY A 96 1.09 -11.16 11.57
C GLY A 96 2.38 -11.23 12.38
N GLU A 97 3.18 -10.15 12.40
CA GLU A 97 4.48 -10.11 13.07
C GLU A 97 4.30 -9.98 14.59
N HIS A 98 3.51 -9.02 15.04
CA HIS A 98 3.25 -8.73 16.45
C HIS A 98 1.78 -8.93 16.85
N ALA A 99 0.89 -9.16 15.91
CA ALA A 99 -0.52 -9.42 16.14
C ALA A 99 -0.98 -10.66 15.36
N PRO A 100 -1.99 -11.40 15.81
CA PRO A 100 -2.54 -12.50 15.04
C PRO A 100 -2.95 -12.04 13.65
N LYS A 101 -2.42 -12.70 12.60
CA LYS A 101 -2.68 -12.32 11.21
C LYS A 101 -4.17 -12.32 10.92
N SER A 102 -4.72 -11.18 10.54
CA SER A 102 -6.13 -10.99 10.21
C SER A 102 -6.29 -9.95 9.11
N GLY A 103 -6.67 -10.41 7.91
CA GLY A 103 -6.94 -9.50 6.79
C GLY A 103 -8.11 -8.55 7.06
N GLU A 104 -9.13 -9.00 7.77
CA GLU A 104 -10.30 -8.21 8.13
C GLU A 104 -9.92 -7.06 9.07
N ASN A 105 -9.18 -7.35 10.16
CA ASN A 105 -8.69 -6.34 11.08
C ASN A 105 -7.72 -5.37 10.39
N ALA A 106 -6.85 -5.87 9.51
CA ALA A 106 -5.95 -5.02 8.74
C ALA A 106 -6.72 -4.01 7.87
N VAL A 107 -7.76 -4.47 7.17
CA VAL A 107 -8.61 -3.61 6.34
C VAL A 107 -9.36 -2.59 7.18
N HIS A 108 -9.89 -2.98 8.35
CA HIS A 108 -10.56 -2.07 9.27
C HIS A 108 -9.64 -0.91 9.68
N TRP A 109 -8.44 -1.20 10.14
CA TRP A 109 -7.47 -0.18 10.56
C TRP A 109 -6.95 0.67 9.40
N PHE A 110 -6.73 0.06 8.22
CA PHE A 110 -6.37 0.85 7.05
C PHE A 110 -7.51 1.77 6.59
N HIS A 111 -8.79 1.35 6.69
CA HIS A 111 -9.92 2.23 6.39
C HIS A 111 -9.95 3.43 7.33
N LEU A 112 -9.86 3.20 8.64
CA LEU A 112 -9.82 4.27 9.62
C LEU A 112 -8.72 5.29 9.31
N SER A 113 -7.50 4.82 9.03
CA SER A 113 -6.37 5.68 8.69
C SER A 113 -6.55 6.39 7.33
N ALA A 114 -7.08 5.69 6.32
CA ALA A 114 -7.26 6.23 4.97
C ALA A 114 -8.35 7.30 4.89
N GLU A 115 -9.44 7.15 5.65
CA GLU A 115 -10.51 8.14 5.76
C GLU A 115 -10.02 9.41 6.44
N GLN A 116 -9.12 9.29 7.40
CA GLN A 116 -8.41 10.41 8.04
C GLN A 116 -7.31 11.02 7.15
N GLY A 117 -7.18 10.55 5.91
CA GLY A 117 -6.32 11.17 4.90
C GLY A 117 -4.91 10.58 4.79
N ASN A 118 -4.55 9.51 5.49
CA ASN A 118 -3.21 8.93 5.38
C ASN A 118 -2.95 8.34 3.99
N PRO A 119 -1.96 8.85 3.21
CA PRO A 119 -1.71 8.39 1.84
C PRO A 119 -1.17 6.96 1.77
N PHE A 120 -0.46 6.50 2.79
CA PHE A 120 0.05 5.13 2.84
C PHE A 120 -1.08 4.13 3.08
N ALA A 121 -2.04 4.44 3.96
CA ALA A 121 -3.21 3.61 4.19
C ALA A 121 -4.11 3.56 2.95
N GLN A 122 -4.31 4.69 2.28
CA GLN A 122 -5.03 4.74 1.01
C GLN A 122 -4.39 3.87 -0.07
N TYR A 123 -3.06 3.90 -0.19
CA TYR A 123 -2.33 3.02 -1.08
C TYR A 123 -2.51 1.54 -0.70
N MET A 124 -2.41 1.20 0.59
CA MET A 124 -2.57 -0.18 1.06
C MET A 124 -3.98 -0.71 0.79
N LEU A 125 -5.03 0.10 1.01
CA LEU A 125 -6.39 -0.28 0.64
C LEU A 125 -6.52 -0.52 -0.87
N GLY A 126 -5.97 0.37 -1.69
CA GLY A 126 -5.95 0.18 -3.15
C GLY A 126 -5.33 -1.15 -3.53
N LYS A 127 -4.22 -1.52 -2.90
CA LYS A 127 -3.54 -2.79 -3.11
C LYS A 127 -4.39 -3.99 -2.66
N LEU A 128 -5.00 -3.94 -1.48
CA LEU A 128 -5.83 -5.02 -0.93
C LEU A 128 -7.06 -5.29 -1.80
N TYR A 129 -7.76 -4.24 -2.27
CA TYR A 129 -8.87 -4.39 -3.21
C TYR A 129 -8.45 -4.89 -4.59
N LEU A 130 -7.23 -4.55 -5.04
CA LEU A 130 -6.71 -5.05 -6.31
C LEU A 130 -6.35 -6.54 -6.24
N GLU A 131 -5.71 -6.97 -5.14
CA GLU A 131 -5.27 -8.35 -4.93
C GLU A 131 -6.44 -9.29 -4.58
N GLY A 132 -7.43 -8.82 -3.86
CA GLY A 132 -8.58 -9.62 -3.44
C GLY A 132 -8.28 -10.67 -2.37
N LYS A 133 -7.19 -10.50 -1.58
CA LYS A 133 -6.76 -11.49 -0.58
C LYS A 133 -7.45 -11.33 0.78
N ALA A 134 -7.64 -10.09 1.22
CA ALA A 134 -8.24 -9.75 2.52
C ALA A 134 -9.69 -9.28 2.38
N VAL A 135 -10.05 -8.77 1.22
CA VAL A 135 -11.38 -8.31 0.82
C VAL A 135 -11.68 -8.82 -0.57
N PRO A 136 -12.96 -8.94 -0.96
CA PRO A 136 -13.31 -9.27 -2.34
C PRO A 136 -12.64 -8.28 -3.32
N ARG A 137 -12.11 -8.84 -4.42
CA ARG A 137 -11.44 -8.02 -5.43
C ARG A 137 -12.38 -7.01 -6.04
N ASP A 138 -12.06 -5.73 -5.90
CA ASP A 138 -12.79 -4.62 -6.52
C ASP A 138 -11.82 -3.62 -7.14
N GLN A 139 -11.71 -3.69 -8.47
CA GLN A 139 -10.82 -2.81 -9.22
C GLN A 139 -11.27 -1.33 -9.19
N LYS A 140 -12.60 -1.08 -9.08
CA LYS A 140 -13.11 0.30 -9.02
C LYS A 140 -12.74 0.95 -7.70
N GLN A 141 -12.92 0.25 -6.58
CA GLN A 141 -12.49 0.69 -5.26
C GLN A 141 -10.98 0.89 -5.21
N ALA A 142 -10.20 -0.05 -5.74
CA ALA A 142 -8.75 0.07 -5.80
C ALA A 142 -8.31 1.36 -6.49
N VAL A 143 -8.89 1.67 -7.67
CA VAL A 143 -8.58 2.90 -8.41
C VAL A 143 -8.96 4.16 -7.63
N GLN A 144 -10.09 4.14 -6.92
CA GLN A 144 -10.49 5.30 -6.10
C GLN A 144 -9.49 5.58 -4.99
N TRP A 145 -9.05 4.54 -4.28
CA TRP A 145 -8.05 4.66 -3.22
C TRP A 145 -6.68 5.08 -3.75
N PHE A 146 -6.23 4.52 -4.88
CA PHE A 146 -4.99 4.96 -5.52
C PHE A 146 -5.05 6.43 -5.97
N ARG A 147 -6.19 6.90 -6.49
CA ARG A 147 -6.36 8.32 -6.86
C ARG A 147 -6.23 9.25 -5.65
N ARG A 148 -6.85 8.89 -4.51
CA ARG A 148 -6.72 9.68 -3.28
C ARG A 148 -5.28 9.74 -2.81
N SER A 149 -4.59 8.60 -2.79
CA SER A 149 -3.19 8.52 -2.41
C SER A 149 -2.26 9.28 -3.37
N ALA A 150 -2.47 9.16 -4.69
CA ALA A 150 -1.70 9.87 -5.70
C ALA A 150 -1.89 11.39 -5.65
N ALA A 151 -3.11 11.86 -5.35
CA ALA A 151 -3.40 13.28 -5.15
C ALA A 151 -2.60 13.90 -4.00
N GLN A 152 -2.14 13.07 -3.04
CA GLN A 152 -1.24 13.45 -1.94
C GLN A 152 0.24 13.20 -2.26
N GLY A 153 0.59 12.91 -3.52
CA GLY A 153 1.98 12.76 -3.96
C GLY A 153 2.55 11.34 -3.84
N SER A 154 1.73 10.33 -3.59
CA SER A 154 2.20 8.94 -3.55
C SER A 154 2.63 8.46 -4.94
N ARG A 155 3.95 8.32 -5.14
CA ARG A 155 4.53 7.83 -6.40
C ARG A 155 4.11 6.39 -6.73
N TYR A 156 3.94 5.55 -5.71
CA TYR A 156 3.50 4.16 -5.90
C TYR A 156 2.06 4.10 -6.41
N ALA A 157 1.17 4.91 -5.84
CA ALA A 157 -0.22 4.99 -6.30
C ALA A 157 -0.30 5.55 -7.73
N GLN A 158 0.50 6.58 -8.05
CA GLN A 158 0.59 7.12 -9.39
C GLN A 158 1.06 6.07 -10.40
N PHE A 159 2.09 5.30 -10.09
CA PHE A 159 2.57 4.21 -10.93
C PHE A 159 1.48 3.19 -11.29
N PHE A 160 0.64 2.80 -10.31
CA PHE A 160 -0.46 1.89 -10.57
C PHE A 160 -1.53 2.49 -11.48
N LEU A 161 -1.85 3.77 -11.31
CA LEU A 161 -2.81 4.48 -12.16
C LEU A 161 -2.31 4.60 -13.59
N ASP A 162 -1.02 4.95 -13.78
CA ASP A 162 -0.41 5.10 -15.09
C ASP A 162 -0.36 3.77 -15.83
N ARG A 163 0.00 2.70 -15.13
CA ARG A 163 -0.02 1.35 -15.69
C ARG A 163 -1.42 0.93 -16.10
N GLN A 164 -2.44 1.24 -15.30
CA GLN A 164 -3.82 0.93 -15.64
C GLN A 164 -4.30 1.74 -16.85
N ASN A 165 -3.96 3.02 -16.92
CA ASN A 165 -4.28 3.88 -18.06
C ASN A 165 -3.57 3.40 -19.34
N SER A 166 -2.34 2.91 -19.23
CA SER A 166 -1.58 2.36 -20.34
C SER A 166 -2.15 1.03 -20.87
N LEU A 167 -2.83 0.27 -20.01
CA LEU A 167 -3.51 -0.96 -20.39
C LEU A 167 -4.91 -0.72 -20.98
N GLN A 168 -5.49 0.46 -20.76
CA GLN A 168 -6.74 0.84 -21.39
C GLN A 168 -6.44 1.40 -22.79
N PRO A 169 -7.08 0.86 -23.85
CA PRO A 169 -6.93 1.44 -25.17
C PRO A 169 -7.39 2.92 -25.12
N PRO A 170 -6.63 3.85 -25.75
CA PRO A 170 -7.00 5.25 -25.77
C PRO A 170 -8.47 5.40 -26.18
N ALA A 171 -9.19 6.37 -25.63
CA ALA A 171 -10.61 6.60 -25.90
C ALA A 171 -10.92 6.69 -27.41
N VAL A 172 -9.95 7.20 -28.17
CA VAL A 172 -10.00 7.24 -29.65
C VAL A 172 -10.05 5.82 -30.24
N MET A 173 -9.26 4.86 -29.72
CA MET A 173 -9.27 3.46 -30.20
C MET A 173 -10.58 2.77 -29.86
N LEU A 174 -11.17 3.03 -28.68
CA LEU A 174 -12.50 2.52 -28.33
C LEU A 174 -13.59 3.11 -29.24
N SER A 175 -13.49 4.40 -29.58
CA SER A 175 -14.40 5.05 -30.51
C SER A 175 -14.26 4.49 -31.93
N VAL A 176 -13.02 4.30 -32.40
CA VAL A 176 -12.74 3.69 -33.69
C VAL A 176 -13.24 2.24 -33.75
N THR A 177 -13.01 1.45 -32.69
CA THR A 177 -13.49 0.06 -32.62
C THR A 177 -15.02 -0.01 -32.62
N ARG A 178 -15.70 0.88 -31.90
CA ARG A 178 -17.17 0.99 -31.93
C ARG A 178 -17.67 1.40 -33.31
N LEU A 179 -17.02 2.39 -33.96
CA LEU A 179 -17.37 2.82 -35.30
C LEU A 179 -17.18 1.69 -36.33
N LEU A 180 -16.04 0.98 -36.29
CA LEU A 180 -15.77 -0.15 -37.13
C LEU A 180 -16.79 -1.29 -36.93
N HIS A 181 -17.19 -1.52 -35.68
CA HIS A 181 -18.24 -2.51 -35.37
C HIS A 181 -19.59 -2.08 -35.90
N HIS A 182 -19.93 -0.80 -35.79
CA HIS A 182 -21.17 -0.24 -36.36
C HIS A 182 -21.17 -0.31 -37.90
N LEU A 183 -20.10 0.10 -38.53
CA LEU A 183 -19.94 -0.01 -39.99
C LEU A 183 -20.00 -1.47 -40.44
N SER A 184 -19.35 -2.41 -39.75
CA SER A 184 -19.43 -3.81 -40.11
C SER A 184 -20.85 -4.39 -40.00
N ARG A 185 -21.69 -3.85 -39.10
CA ARG A 185 -23.09 -4.23 -38.97
C ARG A 185 -23.91 -3.68 -40.13
N VAL A 186 -23.70 -2.42 -40.53
CA VAL A 186 -24.37 -1.77 -41.64
C VAL A 186 -24.04 -2.47 -42.97
N PHE A 187 -22.73 -2.78 -43.18
CA PHE A 187 -22.30 -3.49 -44.40
C PHE A 187 -22.73 -4.95 -44.44
N ARG A 188 -22.90 -5.61 -43.28
CA ARG A 188 -23.42 -6.99 -43.24
C ARG A 188 -24.89 -7.12 -43.55
N GLY A 189 -25.66 -6.01 -43.35
CA GLY A 189 -27.06 -5.94 -43.71
C GLY A 189 -27.33 -5.74 -45.22
N ASN A 190 -26.31 -5.31 -45.98
CA ASN A 190 -26.45 -4.97 -47.42
C ASN A 190 -25.63 -5.86 -48.36
N SER A 191 -24.95 -6.89 -47.88
CA SER A 191 -24.13 -7.77 -48.73
C SER A 191 -24.82 -9.12 -48.95
N PRO A 192 -24.85 -9.64 -50.19
CA PRO A 192 -25.25 -11.02 -50.44
C PRO A 192 -24.27 -11.96 -49.73
N PRO A 193 -24.70 -13.18 -49.36
CA PRO A 193 -23.88 -14.12 -48.60
C PRO A 193 -22.64 -14.50 -49.44
N THR A 194 -21.53 -13.84 -49.16
CA THR A 194 -20.23 -14.25 -49.75
C THR A 194 -19.61 -15.33 -48.87
N THR A 195 -19.41 -16.50 -49.44
CA THR A 195 -18.75 -17.67 -48.88
C THR A 195 -17.23 -17.49 -48.71
N GLY A 196 -16.79 -16.36 -48.21
CA GLY A 196 -15.37 -16.05 -47.94
C GLY A 196 -15.04 -16.12 -46.44
N PRO A 197 -13.80 -16.50 -46.07
CA PRO A 197 -13.39 -16.51 -44.66
C PRO A 197 -13.51 -15.15 -44.04
N SER A 198 -14.13 -15.06 -42.85
CA SER A 198 -14.32 -13.78 -42.14
C SER A 198 -12.97 -13.09 -41.85
N VAL A 199 -12.95 -11.75 -41.90
CA VAL A 199 -11.75 -10.93 -41.64
C VAL A 199 -11.07 -11.32 -40.33
N LEU A 200 -11.84 -11.75 -39.31
CA LEU A 200 -11.34 -12.29 -38.04
C LEU A 200 -10.54 -13.61 -38.17
N GLN A 201 -10.89 -14.46 -39.17
CA GLN A 201 -10.12 -15.69 -39.43
C GLN A 201 -8.80 -15.41 -40.13
N ILE A 202 -8.78 -14.41 -41.02
CA ILE A 202 -7.56 -13.98 -41.72
C ILE A 202 -6.57 -13.38 -40.72
N ASP A 203 -7.03 -12.57 -39.79
CA ASP A 203 -6.17 -11.98 -38.74
C ASP A 203 -5.59 -13.05 -37.79
N ARG A 204 -6.38 -14.05 -37.39
CA ARG A 204 -5.88 -15.17 -36.57
C ARG A 204 -4.84 -16.00 -37.30
N LYS A 205 -5.01 -16.24 -38.60
CA LYS A 205 -4.06 -16.98 -39.42
C LYS A 205 -2.75 -16.19 -39.60
N ARG A 206 -2.86 -14.87 -39.80
CA ARG A 206 -1.73 -13.96 -39.92
C ARG A 206 -0.95 -13.83 -38.60
N LEU A 207 -1.67 -13.75 -37.46
CA LEU A 207 -1.07 -13.74 -36.14
C LEU A 207 -0.34 -15.05 -35.82
N ARG A 208 -0.91 -16.22 -36.22
CA ARG A 208 -0.20 -17.50 -36.11
C ARG A 208 1.07 -17.53 -36.94
N GLN A 209 1.04 -17.11 -38.18
CA GLN A 209 2.21 -17.04 -39.04
C GLN A 209 3.29 -16.10 -38.53
N LEU A 210 2.92 -14.95 -37.96
CA LEU A 210 3.83 -14.02 -37.30
C LEU A 210 4.45 -14.61 -36.04
N ARG A 211 3.69 -15.37 -35.25
CA ARG A 211 4.18 -16.09 -34.08
C ARG A 211 5.16 -17.21 -34.46
N GLU A 212 4.83 -17.98 -35.48
CA GLU A 212 5.72 -19.04 -36.01
C GLU A 212 7.00 -18.46 -36.59
N LYS A 213 6.95 -17.32 -37.31
CA LYS A 213 8.14 -16.60 -37.79
C LYS A 213 9.02 -16.09 -36.65
N ARG A 214 8.42 -15.57 -35.55
CA ARG A 214 9.19 -15.14 -34.38
C ARG A 214 9.88 -16.31 -33.68
N ILE A 215 9.22 -17.45 -33.57
CA ILE A 215 9.82 -18.68 -33.04
C ILE A 215 10.96 -19.18 -33.93
N ALA A 216 10.78 -19.17 -35.26
CA ALA A 216 11.80 -19.56 -36.20
C ALA A 216 13.04 -18.62 -36.22
N LEU A 217 12.87 -17.36 -35.79
CA LEU A 217 13.94 -16.38 -35.60
C LEU A 217 14.61 -16.46 -34.21
N GLY A 218 14.32 -17.49 -33.42
CA GLY A 218 14.96 -17.75 -32.14
C GLY A 218 14.39 -16.94 -30.96
N HIS A 219 13.25 -16.25 -31.12
CA HIS A 219 12.52 -15.68 -29.99
C HIS A 219 11.76 -16.80 -29.30
N LYS A 220 12.13 -17.10 -28.05
CA LYS A 220 11.35 -18.02 -27.20
C LYS A 220 9.92 -17.47 -27.11
N PRO A 221 8.88 -18.32 -27.20
CA PRO A 221 7.53 -17.91 -26.84
C PRO A 221 7.58 -17.43 -25.39
N ASP A 222 7.00 -16.25 -25.12
CA ASP A 222 6.89 -15.74 -23.76
C ASP A 222 6.12 -16.78 -22.94
N ASP A 223 6.85 -17.63 -22.25
CA ASP A 223 6.31 -18.57 -21.29
C ASP A 223 5.84 -17.74 -20.09
N HIS A 224 4.53 -17.62 -19.96
CA HIS A 224 3.76 -17.13 -18.84
C HIS A 224 4.00 -15.69 -18.35
N PRO A 225 3.00 -14.82 -18.51
CA PRO A 225 2.97 -13.53 -17.84
C PRO A 225 2.80 -13.65 -16.31
N GLU A 226 2.75 -14.87 -15.75
CA GLU A 226 2.53 -15.10 -14.32
C GLU A 226 3.80 -15.29 -13.50
N GLN A 227 4.98 -15.48 -14.11
CA GLN A 227 6.22 -15.74 -13.38
C GLN A 227 7.14 -14.50 -13.19
N GLY A 228 6.78 -13.33 -13.69
CA GLY A 228 7.58 -12.11 -13.61
C GLY A 228 7.58 -11.38 -12.27
N TRP A 229 6.87 -11.85 -11.25
CA TRP A 229 6.68 -11.12 -9.99
C TRP A 229 7.32 -11.77 -8.75
N GLY A 230 8.12 -12.82 -8.95
CA GLY A 230 8.76 -13.58 -7.87
C GLY A 230 10.14 -13.10 -7.43
N GLY A 231 10.62 -11.93 -7.80
CA GLY A 231 12.02 -11.57 -7.65
C GLY A 231 12.37 -10.21 -7.05
N MET A 232 11.42 -9.42 -6.56
CA MET A 232 11.77 -8.23 -5.78
C MET A 232 11.41 -8.45 -4.32
N SER A 233 12.31 -9.09 -3.59
CA SER A 233 12.45 -8.95 -2.14
C SER A 233 12.78 -7.47 -1.88
N MET A 234 11.76 -6.68 -1.57
CA MET A 234 11.99 -5.37 -0.98
C MET A 234 12.34 -5.60 0.49
N GLY A 235 13.64 -5.54 0.79
CA GLY A 235 14.12 -5.38 2.16
C GLY A 235 13.61 -4.05 2.71
N TRP A 236 12.96 -4.11 3.84
CA TRP A 236 12.60 -3.02 4.74
C TRP A 236 13.19 -3.28 6.10
#